data_24b42ac19d0acd66bcfefeb0b542b14b
#
_entry.id   24b42ac19d0acd66bcfefeb0b542b14b
#
_cell.length_a   1.000
_cell.length_b   1.000
_cell.length_c   1.000
_cell.angle_alpha   90.00
_cell.angle_beta   90.00
_cell.angle_gamma   90.00
#
_symmetry.space_group_name_H-M   'P 1'
#
loop_
_entity.id
_entity.type
_entity.pdbx_description
1 polymer ?
#
loop_
_entity_poly.entity_id
_entity_poly.type
_entity_poly.pdbx_seq_one_letter_code
_entity_poly.pdbx_strand_id
1 'polypeptide(L)'
;MRRLFLILSLLLPVALLVSSASLAQTKLDASILSYDGKDFVRTETTLMKDGQPAANTKLDPDSAAYKALVEKKSYSGPVSVFGRDYQGHYAPLVGADGKLTGALFVGVPK
;
A
#
# COMPACT_ATOMS: atom_id res chain seq x y z
N MET A 1 -36.85 7.60 16.65
CA MET A 1 -35.60 8.28 16.41
C MET A 1 -34.44 7.71 17.20
N ARG A 2 -34.58 7.64 18.52
CA ARG A 2 -33.48 7.08 19.32
C ARG A 2 -33.17 5.63 18.99
N ARG A 3 -34.16 4.85 18.60
CA ARG A 3 -33.94 3.47 18.22
C ARG A 3 -33.09 3.33 16.98
N LEU A 4 -33.29 4.21 16.02
CA LEU A 4 -32.46 4.22 14.82
C LEU A 4 -30.99 4.53 15.14
N PHE A 5 -30.79 5.45 16.06
CA PHE A 5 -29.46 5.79 16.53
C PHE A 5 -28.73 4.58 17.10
N LEU A 6 -29.44 3.84 17.98
CA LEU A 6 -28.86 2.66 18.63
C LEU A 6 -28.52 1.58 17.63
N ILE A 7 -29.37 1.37 16.62
CA ILE A 7 -29.12 0.36 15.59
C ILE A 7 -27.86 0.73 14.78
N LEU A 8 -27.73 1.99 14.40
CA LEU A 8 -26.56 2.44 13.67
C LEU A 8 -25.28 2.26 14.47
N SER A 9 -25.33 2.55 15.76
CA SER A 9 -24.17 2.38 16.62
C SER A 9 -23.71 0.92 16.70
N LEU A 10 -24.63 -0.01 16.68
CA LEU A 10 -24.30 -1.44 16.73
C LEU A 10 -23.71 -1.92 15.42
N LEU A 11 -24.18 -1.42 14.29
CA LEU A 11 -23.71 -1.88 12.99
C LEU A 11 -22.28 -1.46 12.70
N LEU A 12 -21.90 -0.26 13.08
CA LEU A 12 -20.55 0.24 12.81
C LEU A 12 -19.42 -0.61 13.42
N PRO A 13 -19.49 -0.97 14.71
CA PRO A 13 -18.44 -1.82 15.28
C PRO A 13 -18.33 -3.19 14.62
N VAL A 14 -19.47 -3.76 14.25
CA VAL A 14 -19.47 -5.08 13.59
C VAL A 14 -18.80 -5.00 12.24
N ALA A 15 -19.06 -3.96 11.47
CA ALA A 15 -18.44 -3.78 10.16
C ALA A 15 -16.92 -3.64 10.28
N LEU A 16 -16.44 -2.90 11.26
CA LEU A 16 -15.01 -2.73 11.49
C LEU A 16 -14.33 -4.05 11.85
N LEU A 17 -14.97 -4.85 12.71
CA LEU A 17 -14.43 -6.14 13.09
C LEU A 17 -14.31 -7.08 11.90
N VAL A 18 -15.31 -7.13 11.04
CA VAL A 18 -15.28 -7.98 9.85
C VAL A 18 -14.15 -7.55 8.92
N SER A 19 -13.97 -6.26 8.70
CA SER A 19 -12.90 -5.75 7.86
C SER A 19 -11.53 -6.12 8.39
N SER A 20 -11.30 -5.96 9.69
CA SER A 20 -10.04 -6.31 10.31
C SER A 20 -9.73 -7.80 10.17
N ALA A 21 -10.72 -8.65 10.40
CA ALA A 21 -10.54 -10.09 10.27
C ALA A 21 -10.19 -10.49 8.83
N SER A 22 -10.84 -9.88 7.84
CA SER A 22 -10.56 -10.16 6.45
C SER A 22 -9.13 -9.79 6.08
N LEU A 23 -8.65 -8.63 6.50
CA LEU A 23 -7.28 -8.21 6.23
C LEU A 23 -6.27 -9.15 6.88
N ALA A 24 -6.51 -9.55 8.12
CA ALA A 24 -5.62 -10.47 8.81
C ALA A 24 -5.54 -11.82 8.11
N GLN A 25 -6.65 -12.32 7.58
CA GLN A 25 -6.69 -13.62 6.91
C GLN A 25 -6.02 -13.58 5.55
N THR A 26 -6.12 -12.49 4.81
CA THR A 26 -5.53 -12.40 3.48
C THR A 26 -4.04 -12.15 3.51
N LYS A 27 -3.49 -11.70 4.64
CA LYS A 27 -2.04 -11.48 4.80
C LYS A 27 -1.47 -10.59 3.70
N LEU A 28 -2.09 -9.44 3.50
CA LEU A 28 -1.60 -8.47 2.54
C LEU A 28 -0.31 -7.83 3.04
N ASP A 29 0.57 -7.52 2.11
CA ASP A 29 1.69 -6.64 2.37
C ASP A 29 1.37 -5.24 1.87
N ALA A 30 1.90 -4.24 2.56
CA ALA A 30 1.63 -2.86 2.22
C ALA A 30 2.85 -2.00 2.54
N SER A 31 3.00 -0.91 1.80
CA SER A 31 4.07 0.05 2.02
C SER A 31 3.59 1.46 1.74
N ILE A 32 4.18 2.40 2.46
CA ILE A 32 4.08 3.83 2.16
C ILE A 32 5.47 4.25 1.70
N LEU A 33 5.53 4.91 0.54
CA LEU A 33 6.79 5.35 -0.03
C LEU A 33 6.78 6.87 -0.15
N SER A 34 7.91 7.50 0.12
CA SER A 34 8.11 8.91 -0.14
C SER A 34 8.94 9.07 -1.41
N TYR A 35 8.70 10.16 -2.14
CA TYR A 35 9.44 10.43 -3.39
C TYR A 35 10.25 11.69 -3.22
N ASP A 36 11.56 11.58 -3.47
CA ASP A 36 12.50 12.69 -3.28
C ASP A 36 12.85 13.42 -4.58
N GLY A 37 12.15 13.13 -5.66
CA GLY A 37 12.45 13.66 -7.00
C GLY A 37 13.22 12.67 -7.87
N LYS A 38 13.69 11.59 -7.27
CA LYS A 38 14.44 10.56 -7.99
C LYS A 38 14.02 9.17 -7.54
N ASP A 39 14.01 8.92 -6.24
CA ASP A 39 13.75 7.60 -5.69
C ASP A 39 12.46 7.57 -4.87
N PHE A 40 11.79 6.42 -4.90
CA PHE A 40 10.72 6.10 -3.96
C PHE A 40 11.32 5.28 -2.83
N VAL A 41 11.25 5.80 -1.63
CA VAL A 41 11.82 5.18 -0.44
C VAL A 41 10.71 4.69 0.46
N ARG A 42 10.76 3.44 0.87
CA ARG A 42 9.78 2.87 1.78
C ARG A 42 9.99 3.47 3.17
N THR A 43 9.03 4.29 3.60
CA THR A 43 9.07 4.88 4.94
C THR A 43 8.38 3.98 5.95
N GLU A 44 7.32 3.30 5.53
CA GLU A 44 6.64 2.30 6.35
C GLU A 44 6.28 1.12 5.48
N THR A 45 6.44 -0.10 6.01
CA THR A 45 6.24 -1.29 5.20
C THR A 45 6.04 -2.52 6.08
N THR A 46 5.22 -3.44 5.60
CA THR A 46 5.12 -4.79 6.17
C THR A 46 6.09 -5.74 5.48
N LEU A 47 6.73 -5.32 4.38
CA LEU A 47 7.69 -6.15 3.68
C LEU A 47 8.92 -6.39 4.55
N MET A 48 9.45 -7.60 4.46
CA MET A 48 10.62 -8.02 5.23
C MET A 48 11.79 -8.29 4.32
N LYS A 49 12.97 -7.89 4.76
CA LYS A 49 14.23 -8.17 4.08
C LYS A 49 15.22 -8.65 5.12
N ASP A 50 15.74 -9.86 4.95
CA ASP A 50 16.70 -10.46 5.88
C ASP A 50 16.18 -10.48 7.32
N GLY A 51 14.89 -10.76 7.49
CA GLY A 51 14.27 -10.87 8.82
C GLY A 51 13.92 -9.55 9.48
N GLN A 52 14.07 -8.44 8.78
CA GLN A 52 13.80 -7.10 9.31
C GLN A 52 12.83 -6.35 8.41
N PRO A 53 12.07 -5.37 8.95
CA PRO A 53 11.25 -4.53 8.09
C PRO A 53 12.11 -3.83 7.03
N ALA A 54 11.62 -3.81 5.80
CA ALA A 54 12.36 -3.26 4.66
C ALA A 54 12.26 -1.73 4.57
N ALA A 55 12.15 -1.04 5.70
CA ALA A 55 12.12 0.41 5.76
C ALA A 55 13.44 0.98 5.23
N ASN A 56 13.35 2.15 4.62
CA ASN A 56 14.48 2.87 4.01
C ASN A 56 15.06 2.18 2.78
N THR A 57 14.34 1.20 2.22
CA THR A 57 14.73 0.59 0.95
C THR A 57 14.02 1.31 -0.19
N LYS A 58 14.61 1.23 -1.38
CA LYS A 58 14.14 1.94 -2.55
C LYS A 58 13.41 1.02 -3.51
N LEU A 59 12.41 1.57 -4.19
CA LEU A 59 11.79 0.89 -5.32
C LEU A 59 12.76 0.86 -6.49
N ASP A 60 12.86 -0.30 -7.13
CA ASP A 60 13.75 -0.48 -8.29
C ASP A 60 13.35 0.48 -9.41
N PRO A 61 14.26 1.37 -9.86
CA PRO A 61 13.95 2.31 -10.94
C PRO A 61 13.72 1.65 -12.29
N ASP A 62 14.13 0.40 -12.46
CA ASP A 62 13.87 -0.34 -13.70
C ASP A 62 12.52 -1.04 -13.68
N SER A 63 11.80 -1.03 -12.57
CA SER A 63 10.51 -1.71 -12.46
C SER A 63 9.42 -0.98 -13.24
N ALA A 64 8.43 -1.74 -13.69
CA ALA A 64 7.27 -1.16 -14.36
C ALA A 64 6.50 -0.24 -13.43
N ALA A 65 6.46 -0.56 -12.13
CA ALA A 65 5.80 0.28 -11.14
C ALA A 65 6.47 1.65 -11.04
N TYR A 66 7.80 1.69 -10.96
CA TYR A 66 8.53 2.95 -10.92
C TYR A 66 8.20 3.82 -12.12
N LYS A 67 8.28 3.21 -13.32
CA LYS A 67 8.03 3.95 -14.57
C LYS A 67 6.61 4.52 -14.63
N ALA A 68 5.63 3.79 -14.15
CA ALA A 68 4.26 4.29 -14.10
C ALA A 68 4.13 5.44 -13.09
N LEU A 69 4.69 5.26 -11.90
CA LEU A 69 4.56 6.24 -10.82
C LEU A 69 5.18 7.59 -11.16
N VAL A 70 6.33 7.62 -11.82
CA VAL A 70 6.95 8.90 -12.20
C VAL A 70 6.11 9.66 -13.23
N GLU A 71 5.22 8.96 -13.94
CA GLU A 71 4.24 9.57 -14.82
C GLU A 71 2.92 9.84 -14.12
N LYS A 72 2.87 9.68 -12.80
CA LYS A 72 1.67 9.88 -11.97
C LYS A 72 0.55 8.91 -12.34
N LYS A 73 0.94 7.69 -12.73
CA LYS A 73 0.00 6.62 -13.07
C LYS A 73 0.12 5.49 -12.09
N SER A 74 -1.00 4.80 -11.85
CA SER A 74 -1.01 3.58 -11.03
C SER A 74 -0.47 2.41 -11.83
N TYR A 75 0.03 1.42 -11.12
CA TYR A 75 0.45 0.15 -11.70
C TYR A 75 -0.27 -0.99 -10.97
N SER A 76 -0.84 -1.92 -11.73
CA SER A 76 -1.40 -3.16 -11.19
C SER A 76 -0.86 -4.32 -12.00
N GLY A 77 -0.38 -5.34 -11.31
CA GLY A 77 0.15 -6.52 -11.99
C GLY A 77 1.15 -7.27 -11.14
N PRO A 78 1.87 -8.21 -11.75
CA PRO A 78 2.87 -8.98 -11.03
C PRO A 78 4.06 -8.10 -10.66
N VAL A 79 4.53 -8.28 -9.42
CA VAL A 79 5.75 -7.63 -8.93
C VAL A 79 6.56 -8.64 -8.16
N SER A 80 7.88 -8.48 -8.18
CA SER A 80 8.79 -9.29 -7.38
C SER A 80 9.57 -8.35 -6.47
N VAL A 81 9.48 -8.58 -5.17
CA VAL A 81 10.11 -7.73 -4.17
C VAL A 81 10.84 -8.61 -3.18
N PHE A 82 12.13 -8.40 -3.01
CA PHE A 82 12.97 -9.16 -2.08
C PHE A 82 12.84 -10.67 -2.26
N GLY A 83 12.80 -11.11 -3.52
CA GLY A 83 12.73 -12.53 -3.84
C GLY A 83 11.36 -13.16 -3.70
N ARG A 84 10.31 -12.40 -3.44
CA ARG A 84 8.94 -12.91 -3.34
C ARG A 84 8.07 -12.29 -4.42
N ASP A 85 7.16 -13.09 -4.94
CA ASP A 85 6.25 -12.66 -6.00
C ASP A 85 4.90 -12.25 -5.41
N TYR A 86 4.36 -11.16 -5.94
CA TYR A 86 3.08 -10.61 -5.52
C TYR A 86 2.25 -10.25 -6.73
N GLN A 87 0.94 -10.26 -6.53
CA GLN A 87 0.04 -9.48 -7.35
C GLN A 87 -0.06 -8.12 -6.65
N GLY A 88 0.54 -7.10 -7.24
CA GLY A 88 0.73 -5.83 -6.56
C GLY A 88 -0.03 -4.69 -7.20
N HIS A 89 -0.27 -3.68 -6.41
CA HIS A 89 -0.87 -2.43 -6.87
C HIS A 89 -0.10 -1.27 -6.26
N TYR A 90 0.35 -0.38 -7.11
CA TYR A 90 1.00 0.88 -6.70
C TYR A 90 0.14 2.04 -7.14
N ALA A 91 -0.05 3.01 -6.26
CA ALA A 91 -0.80 4.22 -6.58
C ALA A 91 0.07 5.44 -6.25
N PRO A 92 0.13 6.44 -7.14
CA PRO A 92 0.91 7.64 -6.87
C PRO A 92 0.21 8.53 -5.85
N LEU A 93 0.98 9.19 -5.00
CA LEU A 93 0.50 10.23 -4.12
C LEU A 93 0.93 11.57 -4.71
N VAL A 94 -0.05 12.40 -5.01
CA VAL A 94 0.17 13.69 -5.66
C VAL A 94 -0.36 14.79 -4.75
N GLY A 95 0.48 15.80 -4.53
CA GLY A 95 0.09 16.93 -3.69
C GLY A 95 -0.88 17.88 -4.39
N ALA A 96 -1.36 18.85 -3.63
CA ALA A 96 -2.32 19.84 -4.15
C ALA A 96 -1.75 20.65 -5.31
N ASP A 97 -0.43 20.80 -5.36
CA ASP A 97 0.27 21.51 -6.45
C ASP A 97 0.51 20.63 -7.68
N GLY A 98 0.02 19.39 -7.69
CA GLY A 98 0.21 18.46 -8.78
C GLY A 98 1.55 17.74 -8.77
N LYS A 99 2.38 17.95 -7.77
CA LYS A 99 3.68 17.30 -7.68
C LYS A 99 3.58 15.93 -7.02
N LEU A 100 4.35 15.00 -7.56
CA LEU A 100 4.46 13.65 -7.02
C LEU A 100 5.19 13.69 -5.67
N THR A 101 4.57 13.16 -4.62
CA THR A 101 5.13 13.18 -3.27
C THR A 101 5.46 11.80 -2.74
N GLY A 102 4.91 10.77 -3.33
CA GLY A 102 5.15 9.41 -2.87
C GLY A 102 4.28 8.41 -3.57
N ALA A 103 4.09 7.26 -2.94
CA ALA A 103 3.26 6.19 -3.48
C ALA A 103 2.78 5.27 -2.36
N LEU A 104 1.71 4.55 -2.65
CA LEU A 104 1.22 3.47 -1.80
C LEU A 104 1.36 2.15 -2.55
N PHE A 105 1.70 1.10 -1.81
CA PHE A 105 1.80 -0.26 -2.34
C PHE A 105 0.92 -1.19 -1.53
N VAL A 106 0.18 -2.06 -2.22
CA VAL A 106 -0.52 -3.20 -1.61
C VAL A 106 -0.23 -4.41 -2.47
N GLY A 107 0.20 -5.50 -1.84
CA GLY A 107 0.52 -6.72 -2.55
C GLY A 107 -0.09 -7.95 -1.91
N VAL A 108 -0.58 -8.85 -2.75
CA VAL A 108 -1.07 -10.15 -2.34
C VAL A 108 -0.01 -11.18 -2.74
N PRO A 109 0.58 -11.92 -1.79
CA PRO A 109 1.56 -12.94 -2.14
C PRO A 109 0.96 -14.00 -3.05
N LYS A 110 1.74 -14.44 -4.00
CA LYS A 110 1.33 -15.51 -4.91
C LYS A 110 1.72 -16.87 -4.39
#